data_203a730aaa0adfcb062fe2a1386b48e5
#
_entry.id   203a730aaa0adfcb062fe2a1386b48e5
#
_cell.length_a   1.000
_cell.length_b   1.000
_cell.length_c   1.000
_cell.angle_alpha   90.00
_cell.angle_beta   90.00
_cell.angle_gamma   90.00
#
_symmetry.space_group_name_H-M   'P 1'
#
loop_
_entity.id
_entity.type
_entity.pdbx_description
1 polymer ?
#
loop_
_entity_poly.entity_id
_entity_poly.type
_entity_poly.pdbx_seq_one_letter_code
_entity_poly.pdbx_strand_id
1 'polypeptide(L)'
;MTLETERLILRPWKEDDAESLYKYAKNPEVGPIAGWPVHTSVENSREIIKSVLAADETYAVCLREDNVAIGSIGLIMPAQSHTKAADDEIEIGYWIGVPYWGQGLIPEAVRALQKHAFLDLGCSAMWCGYYDGNEKSKRCQEKCGFKYHHTEENKPCALMGDVRTEHFTYLTKEQWSDTQDKVNFMEV
;
A
#
# COMPACT_ATOMS: atom_id res chain seq x y z
N MET A 1 -8.19 -9.50 10.10
CA MET A 1 -9.29 -8.51 10.18
C MET A 1 -9.78 -8.19 8.78
N THR A 2 -10.99 -7.62 8.62
CA THR A 2 -11.51 -7.11 7.33
C THR A 2 -11.97 -5.68 7.55
N LEU A 3 -11.59 -4.79 6.63
CA LEU A 3 -12.03 -3.40 6.61
C LEU A 3 -12.90 -3.18 5.37
N GLU A 4 -14.00 -2.47 5.54
CA GLU A 4 -14.91 -2.13 4.45
C GLU A 4 -14.93 -0.62 4.23
N THR A 5 -14.96 -0.23 2.95
CA THR A 5 -15.10 1.15 2.52
C THR A 5 -16.33 1.27 1.60
N GLU A 6 -16.53 2.42 0.98
CA GLU A 6 -17.66 2.60 0.05
C GLU A 6 -17.60 1.61 -1.13
N ARG A 7 -16.42 1.42 -1.73
CA ARG A 7 -16.23 0.62 -2.96
C ARG A 7 -15.39 -0.63 -2.76
N LEU A 8 -14.68 -0.79 -1.60
CA LEU A 8 -13.68 -1.82 -1.40
C LEU A 8 -13.97 -2.67 -0.16
N ILE A 9 -13.46 -3.90 -0.22
CA ILE A 9 -13.25 -4.80 0.91
C ILE A 9 -11.73 -5.05 0.98
N LEU A 10 -11.12 -4.69 2.12
CA LEU A 10 -9.74 -5.02 2.43
C LEU A 10 -9.75 -6.22 3.37
N ARG A 11 -9.37 -7.38 2.88
CA ARG A 11 -9.42 -8.65 3.61
C ARG A 11 -8.11 -9.42 3.51
N PRO A 12 -7.85 -10.36 4.41
CA PRO A 12 -6.71 -11.28 4.23
C PRO A 12 -6.73 -11.95 2.86
N TRP A 13 -5.55 -12.15 2.30
CA TRP A 13 -5.37 -12.91 1.07
C TRP A 13 -5.76 -14.37 1.27
N LYS A 14 -6.32 -15.01 0.23
CA LYS A 14 -6.66 -16.43 0.18
C LYS A 14 -5.90 -17.08 -0.95
N GLU A 15 -5.58 -18.35 -0.83
CA GLU A 15 -4.92 -19.10 -1.90
C GLU A 15 -5.73 -19.12 -3.21
N ASP A 16 -7.06 -19.07 -3.11
CA ASP A 16 -7.97 -18.99 -4.26
C ASP A 16 -7.88 -17.65 -5.01
N ASP A 17 -7.26 -16.62 -4.42
CA ASP A 17 -7.01 -15.34 -5.11
C ASP A 17 -5.82 -15.43 -6.09
N ALA A 18 -5.13 -16.56 -6.19
CA ALA A 18 -3.92 -16.69 -7.00
C ALA A 18 -4.13 -16.37 -8.49
N GLU A 19 -5.29 -16.71 -9.06
CA GLU A 19 -5.61 -16.38 -10.45
C GLU A 19 -5.77 -14.88 -10.67
N SER A 20 -6.50 -14.19 -9.78
CA SER A 20 -6.69 -12.74 -9.83
C SER A 20 -5.38 -12.00 -9.54
N LEU A 21 -4.58 -12.49 -8.57
CA LEU A 21 -3.24 -11.96 -8.31
C LEU A 21 -2.36 -12.06 -9.57
N TYR A 22 -2.25 -13.24 -10.17
CA TYR A 22 -1.46 -13.46 -11.38
C TYR A 22 -1.93 -12.56 -12.53
N LYS A 23 -3.24 -12.43 -12.72
CA LYS A 23 -3.84 -11.59 -13.78
C LYS A 23 -3.25 -10.18 -13.80
N TYR A 24 -3.05 -9.57 -12.64
CA TYR A 24 -2.56 -8.19 -12.52
C TYR A 24 -1.05 -8.11 -12.26
N ALA A 25 -0.51 -9.01 -11.44
CA ALA A 25 0.91 -8.99 -11.05
C ALA A 25 1.88 -9.44 -12.17
N LYS A 26 1.41 -10.11 -13.21
CA LYS A 26 2.20 -10.42 -14.41
C LYS A 26 2.45 -9.21 -15.32
N ASN A 27 1.74 -8.09 -15.11
CA ASN A 27 1.89 -6.90 -15.93
C ASN A 27 3.19 -6.16 -15.54
N PRO A 28 4.12 -5.91 -16.49
CA PRO A 28 5.40 -5.26 -16.21
C PRO A 28 5.28 -3.80 -15.75
N GLU A 29 4.12 -3.17 -15.92
CA GLU A 29 3.87 -1.82 -15.41
C GLU A 29 3.52 -1.78 -13.92
N VAL A 30 3.23 -2.93 -13.28
CA VAL A 30 2.77 -3.01 -11.88
C VAL A 30 3.94 -3.29 -10.93
N GLY A 31 4.54 -4.48 -11.02
CA GLY A 31 5.57 -4.93 -10.09
C GLY A 31 6.88 -4.17 -10.19
N PRO A 32 7.49 -4.10 -11.39
CA PRO A 32 8.81 -3.51 -11.55
C PRO A 32 8.93 -2.06 -11.06
N ILE A 33 7.93 -1.22 -11.27
CA ILE A 33 7.93 0.16 -10.77
C ILE A 33 7.79 0.22 -9.24
N ALA A 34 7.22 -0.81 -8.64
CA ALA A 34 7.04 -0.95 -7.19
C ALA A 34 8.18 -1.75 -6.51
N GLY A 35 9.18 -2.21 -7.27
CA GLY A 35 10.38 -2.86 -6.76
C GLY A 35 10.30 -4.38 -6.62
N TRP A 36 9.36 -5.05 -7.31
CA TRP A 36 9.25 -6.50 -7.32
C TRP A 36 9.03 -7.04 -8.74
N PRO A 37 9.53 -8.28 -9.04
CA PRO A 37 9.46 -8.86 -10.37
C PRO A 37 8.04 -9.28 -10.72
N VAL A 38 7.73 -9.31 -12.03
CA VAL A 38 6.45 -9.85 -12.52
C VAL A 38 6.25 -11.28 -12.06
N HIS A 39 5.01 -11.63 -11.74
CA HIS A 39 4.65 -13.02 -11.45
C HIS A 39 4.66 -13.86 -12.73
N THR A 40 5.13 -15.10 -12.62
CA THR A 40 5.41 -15.96 -13.79
C THR A 40 4.29 -16.98 -14.06
N SER A 41 3.49 -17.32 -13.05
CA SER A 41 2.37 -18.25 -13.16
C SER A 41 1.37 -18.05 -12.02
N VAL A 42 0.23 -18.75 -12.10
CA VAL A 42 -0.76 -18.81 -11.00
C VAL A 42 -0.16 -19.51 -9.78
N GLU A 43 0.64 -20.57 -9.98
CA GLU A 43 1.33 -21.30 -8.91
C GLU A 43 2.35 -20.40 -8.22
N ASN A 44 3.14 -19.64 -8.97
CA ASN A 44 4.05 -18.63 -8.41
C ASN A 44 3.27 -17.59 -7.58
N SER A 45 2.14 -17.10 -8.07
CA SER A 45 1.27 -16.19 -7.32
C SER A 45 0.73 -16.83 -6.04
N ARG A 46 0.37 -18.10 -6.07
CA ARG A 46 -0.10 -18.85 -4.88
C ARG A 46 1.01 -18.96 -3.82
N GLU A 47 2.24 -19.25 -4.23
CA GLU A 47 3.38 -19.28 -3.31
C GLU A 47 3.69 -17.90 -2.71
N ILE A 48 3.54 -16.83 -3.49
CA ILE A 48 3.70 -15.46 -2.99
C ILE A 48 2.59 -15.10 -2.00
N ILE A 49 1.35 -15.54 -2.22
CA ILE A 49 0.28 -15.38 -1.22
C ILE A 49 0.71 -16.01 0.10
N LYS A 50 1.19 -17.27 0.08
CA LYS A 50 1.57 -17.99 1.30
C LYS A 50 2.77 -17.41 2.02
N SER A 51 3.79 -17.00 1.28
CA SER A 51 5.09 -16.60 1.84
C SER A 51 5.22 -15.11 2.14
N VAL A 52 4.43 -14.26 1.48
CA VAL A 52 4.54 -12.80 1.58
C VAL A 52 3.21 -12.15 1.96
N LEU A 53 2.14 -12.45 1.20
CA LEU A 53 0.89 -11.72 1.34
C LEU A 53 -0.02 -12.24 2.46
N ALA A 54 0.28 -13.41 3.04
CA ALA A 54 -0.39 -13.95 4.23
C ALA A 54 0.13 -13.33 5.55
N ALA A 55 1.05 -12.37 5.47
CA ALA A 55 1.54 -11.65 6.65
C ALA A 55 0.42 -10.85 7.32
N ASP A 56 0.54 -10.66 8.63
CA ASP A 56 -0.37 -9.81 9.40
C ASP A 56 -0.38 -8.39 8.80
N GLU A 57 -1.51 -7.72 8.92
CA GLU A 57 -1.76 -6.38 8.38
C GLU A 57 -1.54 -6.24 6.86
N THR A 58 -1.57 -7.36 6.11
CA THR A 58 -1.50 -7.38 4.65
C THR A 58 -2.85 -7.82 4.07
N TYR A 59 -3.42 -7.00 3.20
CA TYR A 59 -4.78 -7.16 2.71
C TYR A 59 -4.84 -7.20 1.18
N ALA A 60 -5.65 -8.11 0.66
CA ALA A 60 -6.16 -8.01 -0.70
C ALA A 60 -7.11 -6.81 -0.80
N VAL A 61 -6.89 -5.96 -1.78
CA VAL A 61 -7.84 -4.90 -2.15
C VAL A 61 -8.85 -5.53 -3.12
N CYS A 62 -10.10 -5.68 -2.67
CA CYS A 62 -11.16 -6.30 -3.45
C CYS A 62 -12.26 -5.29 -3.77
N LEU A 63 -12.85 -5.38 -4.97
CA LEU A 63 -14.07 -4.63 -5.26
C LEU A 63 -15.22 -5.16 -4.40
N ARG A 64 -16.06 -4.27 -3.87
CA ARG A 64 -17.17 -4.66 -3.02
C ARG A 64 -18.25 -5.45 -3.76
N GLU A 65 -18.40 -5.24 -5.06
CA GLU A 65 -19.43 -5.85 -5.89
C GLU A 65 -19.25 -7.36 -6.12
N ASP A 66 -17.99 -7.82 -6.23
CA ASP A 66 -17.68 -9.22 -6.58
C ASP A 66 -16.65 -9.89 -5.66
N ASN A 67 -16.06 -9.10 -4.74
CA ASN A 67 -15.03 -9.53 -3.80
C ASN A 67 -13.77 -10.13 -4.47
N VAL A 68 -13.49 -9.73 -5.74
CA VAL A 68 -12.30 -10.15 -6.47
C VAL A 68 -11.12 -9.27 -6.11
N ALA A 69 -9.96 -9.88 -5.81
CA ALA A 69 -8.73 -9.16 -5.50
C ALA A 69 -8.17 -8.47 -6.75
N ILE A 70 -7.99 -7.16 -6.68
CA ILE A 70 -7.51 -6.30 -7.77
C ILE A 70 -6.17 -5.61 -7.44
N GLY A 71 -5.69 -5.76 -6.22
CA GLY A 71 -4.46 -5.16 -5.71
C GLY A 71 -4.16 -5.61 -4.29
N SER A 72 -3.12 -5.04 -3.70
CA SER A 72 -2.71 -5.28 -2.33
C SER A 72 -2.43 -3.99 -1.61
N ILE A 73 -2.66 -3.97 -0.31
CA ILE A 73 -2.27 -2.91 0.61
C ILE A 73 -1.87 -3.52 1.94
N GLY A 74 -0.87 -2.98 2.61
CA GLY A 74 -0.45 -3.51 3.91
C GLY A 74 0.29 -2.48 4.75
N LEU A 75 0.31 -2.75 6.06
CA LEU A 75 1.10 -2.05 7.04
C LEU A 75 2.33 -2.90 7.36
N ILE A 76 3.50 -2.29 7.26
CA ILE A 76 4.80 -2.93 7.48
C ILE A 76 5.30 -2.45 8.83
N MET A 77 5.45 -3.39 9.76
CA MET A 77 5.89 -3.11 11.13
C MET A 77 7.35 -2.62 11.15
N PRO A 78 7.76 -1.82 12.15
CA PRO A 78 9.09 -1.20 12.18
C PRO A 78 10.26 -2.19 11.96
N ALA A 79 10.17 -3.38 12.54
CA ALA A 79 11.21 -4.42 12.41
C ALA A 79 11.38 -4.95 10.97
N GLN A 80 10.42 -4.73 10.10
CA GLN A 80 10.40 -5.19 8.69
C GLN A 80 10.41 -4.01 7.71
N SER A 81 10.29 -2.78 8.22
CA SER A 81 10.23 -1.57 7.42
C SER A 81 11.54 -1.28 6.71
N HIS A 82 11.45 -0.73 5.50
CA HIS A 82 12.59 -0.23 4.72
C HIS A 82 12.92 1.22 5.08
N THR A 83 12.13 1.83 5.96
CA THR A 83 12.30 3.20 6.44
C THR A 83 13.06 3.24 7.76
N LYS A 84 13.34 4.43 8.25
CA LYS A 84 13.90 4.65 9.60
C LYS A 84 12.81 4.83 10.64
N ALA A 85 11.71 4.06 10.50
CA ALA A 85 10.56 4.13 11.41
C ALA A 85 10.97 3.83 12.85
N ALA A 86 10.46 4.64 13.80
CA ALA A 86 10.56 4.36 15.22
C ALA A 86 9.63 3.20 15.61
N ASP A 87 9.77 2.68 16.83
CA ASP A 87 9.02 1.49 17.30
C ASP A 87 7.48 1.70 17.30
N ASP A 88 7.03 2.94 17.40
CA ASP A 88 5.62 3.36 17.38
C ASP A 88 5.16 3.92 16.03
N GLU A 89 5.99 3.84 15.00
CA GLU A 89 5.70 4.26 13.64
C GLU A 89 5.47 3.05 12.74
N ILE A 90 4.82 3.25 11.59
CA ILE A 90 4.51 2.15 10.65
C ILE A 90 4.74 2.60 9.22
N GLU A 91 5.10 1.67 8.34
CA GLU A 91 5.18 1.93 6.90
C GLU A 91 3.94 1.36 6.21
N ILE A 92 3.44 2.04 5.17
CA ILE A 92 2.37 1.54 4.31
C ILE A 92 2.87 1.30 2.90
N GLY A 93 2.53 0.12 2.35
CA GLY A 93 2.81 -0.25 0.97
C GLY A 93 1.54 -0.68 0.24
N TYR A 94 1.49 -0.44 -1.08
CA TYR A 94 0.33 -0.81 -1.90
C TYR A 94 0.66 -0.93 -3.38
N TRP A 95 -0.18 -1.68 -4.09
CA TRP A 95 -0.25 -1.70 -5.54
C TRP A 95 -1.66 -2.06 -6.01
N ILE A 96 -2.00 -1.77 -7.25
CA ILE A 96 -3.29 -2.11 -7.87
C ILE A 96 -3.11 -2.37 -9.37
N GLY A 97 -3.93 -3.25 -9.92
CA GLY A 97 -3.93 -3.59 -11.33
C GLY A 97 -4.20 -2.39 -12.24
N VAL A 98 -3.53 -2.37 -13.41
CA VAL A 98 -3.61 -1.28 -14.40
C VAL A 98 -5.04 -0.82 -14.74
N PRO A 99 -6.03 -1.73 -14.94
CA PRO A 99 -7.41 -1.30 -15.26
C PRO A 99 -8.08 -0.41 -14.21
N TYR A 100 -7.53 -0.39 -12.99
CA TYR A 100 -8.09 0.35 -11.84
C TYR A 100 -7.34 1.63 -11.50
N TRP A 101 -6.31 1.97 -12.30
CA TRP A 101 -5.56 3.21 -12.11
C TRP A 101 -6.42 4.45 -12.34
N GLY A 102 -6.12 5.51 -11.61
CA GLY A 102 -6.79 6.81 -11.76
C GLY A 102 -8.20 6.90 -11.17
N GLN A 103 -8.76 5.82 -10.62
CA GLN A 103 -10.13 5.76 -10.11
C GLN A 103 -10.26 6.12 -8.62
N GLY A 104 -9.16 6.46 -7.95
CA GLY A 104 -9.18 6.83 -6.54
C GLY A 104 -9.33 5.67 -5.54
N LEU A 105 -9.26 4.41 -6.02
CA LEU A 105 -9.45 3.23 -5.17
C LEU A 105 -8.32 3.06 -4.13
N ILE A 106 -7.05 3.23 -4.54
CA ILE A 106 -5.93 3.16 -3.57
C ILE A 106 -5.98 4.29 -2.54
N PRO A 107 -6.22 5.56 -2.87
CA PRO A 107 -6.45 6.58 -1.85
C PRO A 107 -7.57 6.24 -0.86
N GLU A 108 -8.65 5.59 -1.29
CA GLU A 108 -9.73 5.11 -0.42
C GLU A 108 -9.23 4.02 0.54
N ALA A 109 -8.51 3.01 0.03
CA ALA A 109 -7.91 1.96 0.83
C ALA A 109 -6.88 2.50 1.83
N VAL A 110 -6.00 3.43 1.41
CA VAL A 110 -5.01 4.08 2.27
C VAL A 110 -5.68 4.80 3.43
N ARG A 111 -6.75 5.57 3.19
CA ARG A 111 -7.47 6.26 4.28
C ARG A 111 -8.08 5.28 5.29
N ALA A 112 -8.57 4.12 4.84
CA ALA A 112 -9.08 3.09 5.75
C ALA A 112 -7.94 2.52 6.63
N LEU A 113 -6.76 2.26 6.06
CA LEU A 113 -5.61 1.80 6.83
C LEU A 113 -5.00 2.90 7.72
N GLN A 114 -5.02 4.16 7.30
CA GLN A 114 -4.62 5.28 8.17
C GLN A 114 -5.47 5.33 9.43
N LYS A 115 -6.81 5.22 9.27
CA LYS A 115 -7.72 5.19 10.41
C LYS A 115 -7.40 4.01 11.33
N HIS A 116 -7.19 2.82 10.77
CA HIS A 116 -6.83 1.63 11.53
C HIS A 116 -5.50 1.80 12.26
N ALA A 117 -4.44 2.24 11.57
CA ALA A 117 -3.12 2.44 12.16
C ALA A 117 -3.13 3.45 13.31
N PHE A 118 -3.80 4.60 13.14
CA PHE A 118 -3.79 5.67 14.12
C PHE A 118 -4.75 5.46 15.30
N LEU A 119 -5.91 4.80 15.08
CA LEU A 119 -6.92 4.64 16.12
C LEU A 119 -6.87 3.26 16.79
N ASP A 120 -6.69 2.19 16.03
CA ASP A 120 -6.77 0.83 16.56
C ASP A 120 -5.39 0.33 16.99
N LEU A 121 -4.33 0.57 16.18
CA LEU A 121 -2.95 0.17 16.50
C LEU A 121 -2.21 1.21 17.34
N GLY A 122 -2.69 2.45 17.40
CA GLY A 122 -2.11 3.50 18.23
C GLY A 122 -0.79 4.09 17.71
N CYS A 123 -0.47 3.91 16.43
CA CYS A 123 0.76 4.44 15.83
C CYS A 123 0.84 5.97 15.95
N SER A 124 2.05 6.50 16.11
CA SER A 124 2.31 7.94 16.18
C SER A 124 2.44 8.58 14.80
N ALA A 125 2.96 7.81 13.82
CA ALA A 125 3.15 8.27 12.46
C ALA A 125 3.18 7.12 11.45
N MET A 126 3.07 7.50 10.17
CA MET A 126 3.07 6.57 9.04
C MET A 126 4.06 7.04 7.97
N TRP A 127 4.88 6.11 7.50
CA TRP A 127 5.79 6.26 6.38
C TRP A 127 5.20 5.67 5.10
N CYS A 128 5.58 6.24 3.96
CA CYS A 128 5.35 5.64 2.65
C CYS A 128 6.50 5.98 1.70
N GLY A 129 6.96 5.00 0.92
CA GLY A 129 7.99 5.20 -0.09
C GLY A 129 7.45 5.11 -1.51
N TYR A 130 8.18 5.73 -2.46
CA TYR A 130 8.00 5.50 -3.90
C TYR A 130 9.34 5.66 -4.62
N TYR A 131 9.58 4.83 -5.64
CA TYR A 131 10.75 4.96 -6.47
C TYR A 131 10.61 6.11 -7.46
N ASP A 132 11.74 6.72 -7.80
CA ASP A 132 11.80 7.79 -8.80
C ASP A 132 11.10 7.35 -10.10
N GLY A 133 10.31 8.24 -10.69
CA GLY A 133 9.46 7.95 -11.85
C GLY A 133 8.08 7.36 -11.52
N ASN A 134 7.80 6.94 -10.28
CA ASN A 134 6.48 6.46 -9.88
C ASN A 134 5.54 7.61 -9.45
N GLU A 135 5.22 8.48 -10.40
CA GLU A 135 4.36 9.64 -10.18
C GLU A 135 2.94 9.28 -9.71
N LYS A 136 2.46 8.07 -10.03
CA LYS A 136 1.14 7.61 -9.58
C LYS A 136 1.14 7.38 -8.07
N SER A 137 2.18 6.73 -7.53
CA SER A 137 2.33 6.52 -6.09
C SER A 137 2.52 7.85 -5.36
N LYS A 138 3.39 8.74 -5.86
CA LYS A 138 3.57 10.09 -5.32
C LYS A 138 2.24 10.84 -5.17
N ARG A 139 1.46 10.93 -6.24
CA ARG A 139 0.15 11.62 -6.22
C ARG A 139 -0.85 10.97 -5.27
N CYS A 140 -0.81 9.64 -5.12
CA CYS A 140 -1.63 8.92 -4.16
C CYS A 140 -1.27 9.35 -2.73
N GLN A 141 0.02 9.35 -2.39
CA GLN A 141 0.52 9.75 -1.09
C GLN A 141 0.14 11.20 -0.75
N GLU A 142 0.33 12.13 -1.69
CA GLU A 142 -0.06 13.54 -1.55
C GLU A 142 -1.58 13.69 -1.27
N LYS A 143 -2.42 12.96 -2.01
CA LYS A 143 -3.89 12.95 -1.80
C LYS A 143 -4.32 12.35 -0.45
N CYS A 144 -3.46 11.53 0.15
CA CYS A 144 -3.69 10.91 1.45
C CYS A 144 -3.03 11.69 2.61
N GLY A 145 -2.51 12.90 2.33
CA GLY A 145 -1.98 13.81 3.35
C GLY A 145 -0.51 13.61 3.69
N PHE A 146 0.17 12.65 3.10
CA PHE A 146 1.60 12.46 3.30
C PHE A 146 2.40 13.67 2.79
N LYS A 147 3.46 14.03 3.52
CA LYS A 147 4.39 15.09 3.17
C LYS A 147 5.74 14.51 2.83
N TYR A 148 6.42 15.08 1.82
CA TYR A 148 7.79 14.71 1.50
C TYR A 148 8.69 14.87 2.75
N HIS A 149 9.53 13.86 2.99
CA HIS A 149 10.48 13.84 4.09
C HIS A 149 11.93 13.88 3.58
N HIS A 150 12.37 12.86 2.82
CA HIS A 150 13.73 12.78 2.28
C HIS A 150 13.80 11.87 1.07
N THR A 151 14.97 11.84 0.45
CA THR A 151 15.31 10.94 -0.68
C THR A 151 16.57 10.16 -0.33
N GLU A 152 16.55 8.87 -0.64
CA GLU A 152 17.74 7.99 -0.62
C GLU A 152 18.12 7.61 -2.04
N GLU A 153 19.34 8.00 -2.44
CA GLU A 153 19.92 7.63 -3.73
C GLU A 153 20.71 6.32 -3.63
N ASN A 154 20.84 5.62 -4.76
CA ASN A 154 21.60 4.37 -4.86
C ASN A 154 21.14 3.29 -3.85
N LYS A 155 19.88 3.26 -3.50
CA LYS A 155 19.30 2.28 -2.57
C LYS A 155 19.18 0.92 -3.27
N PRO A 156 19.72 -0.16 -2.70
CA PRO A 156 19.56 -1.49 -3.28
C PRO A 156 18.10 -1.94 -3.31
N CYS A 157 17.63 -2.37 -4.48
CA CYS A 157 16.35 -3.03 -4.67
C CYS A 157 16.59 -4.54 -4.82
N ALA A 158 16.66 -5.26 -3.72
CA ALA A 158 17.13 -6.64 -3.67
C ALA A 158 16.31 -7.58 -4.57
N LEU A 159 15.00 -7.44 -4.64
CA LEU A 159 14.13 -8.28 -5.46
C LEU A 159 14.34 -8.06 -6.97
N MET A 160 14.77 -6.86 -7.36
CA MET A 160 15.02 -6.52 -8.76
C MET A 160 16.49 -6.67 -9.14
N GLY A 161 17.40 -6.77 -8.16
CA GLY A 161 18.84 -6.86 -8.40
C GLY A 161 19.45 -5.57 -8.95
N ASP A 162 18.78 -4.44 -8.73
CA ASP A 162 19.21 -3.11 -9.19
C ASP A 162 19.39 -2.13 -8.02
N VAL A 163 19.76 -0.89 -8.33
CA VAL A 163 19.81 0.22 -7.37
C VAL A 163 18.90 1.33 -7.86
N ARG A 164 18.20 1.99 -6.94
CA ARG A 164 17.19 2.98 -7.25
C ARG A 164 17.31 4.21 -6.36
N THR A 165 16.71 5.29 -6.81
CA THR A 165 16.40 6.44 -5.97
C THR A 165 14.99 6.23 -5.39
N GLU A 166 14.87 6.31 -4.07
CA GLU A 166 13.61 6.18 -3.36
C GLU A 166 13.30 7.45 -2.58
N HIS A 167 12.08 7.94 -2.75
CA HIS A 167 11.56 9.12 -2.05
C HIS A 167 10.66 8.67 -0.92
N PHE A 168 10.85 9.24 0.26
CA PHE A 168 10.06 8.94 1.45
C PHE A 168 9.17 10.09 1.81
N THR A 169 7.94 9.74 2.16
CA THR A 169 6.92 10.65 2.68
C THR A 169 6.48 10.22 4.06
N TYR A 170 5.93 11.13 4.82
CA TYR A 170 5.62 10.97 6.22
C TYR A 170 4.32 11.66 6.59
N LEU A 171 3.55 11.07 7.51
CA LEU A 171 2.30 11.61 8.02
C LEU A 171 2.19 11.30 9.52
N THR A 172 2.15 12.34 10.36
CA THR A 172 1.92 12.17 11.80
C THR A 172 0.43 11.99 12.10
N LYS A 173 0.12 11.35 13.24
CA LYS A 173 -1.24 11.22 13.75
C LYS A 173 -1.92 12.58 13.94
N GLU A 174 -1.20 13.60 14.40
CA GLU A 174 -1.69 14.95 14.56
C GLU A 174 -2.10 15.56 13.20
N GLN A 175 -1.21 15.51 12.20
CA GLN A 175 -1.51 15.98 10.85
C GLN A 175 -2.71 15.27 10.21
N TRP A 176 -2.81 13.96 10.44
CA TRP A 176 -3.96 13.17 9.99
C TRP A 176 -5.26 13.64 10.66
N SER A 177 -5.25 13.83 11.99
CA SER A 177 -6.41 14.32 12.75
C SER A 177 -6.90 15.67 12.24
N ASP A 178 -5.99 16.63 12.01
CA ASP A 178 -6.31 17.96 11.47
C ASP A 178 -7.02 17.89 10.10
N THR A 179 -6.70 16.87 9.29
CA THR A 179 -7.37 16.68 7.98
C THR A 179 -8.79 16.14 8.14
N GLN A 180 -9.05 15.28 9.14
CA GLN A 180 -10.38 14.75 9.42
C GLN A 180 -11.32 15.84 9.93
N ASP A 181 -10.84 16.70 10.82
CA ASP A 181 -11.63 17.82 11.36
C ASP A 181 -12.07 18.79 10.24
N LYS A 182 -11.19 19.08 9.28
CA LYS A 182 -11.54 19.95 8.15
C LYS A 182 -12.62 19.35 7.23
N VAL A 183 -12.62 18.03 7.03
CA VAL A 183 -13.66 17.36 6.24
C VAL A 183 -15.01 17.44 6.95
N ASN A 184 -15.04 17.18 8.25
CA ASN A 184 -16.26 17.22 9.04
C ASN A 184 -16.88 18.64 9.11
N PHE A 185 -16.08 19.70 9.08
CA PHE A 185 -16.56 21.09 9.05
C PHE A 185 -17.11 21.54 7.67
N MET A 186 -16.78 20.84 6.59
CA MET A 186 -17.28 21.13 5.24
C MET A 186 -18.60 20.42 4.91
N GLU A 187 -18.99 19.44 5.70
CA GLU A 187 -20.23 18.66 5.52
C GLU A 187 -21.40 19.17 6.41
N VAL A 188 -21.21 20.26 7.15
CA VAL A 188 -22.21 20.96 7.94
C VAL A 188 -22.51 22.32 7.30
#